data_b716e7aef54160af58526ae6a4a47734
#
_entry.id   b716e7aef54160af58526ae6a4a47734
#
_cell.length_a   1.000
_cell.length_b   1.000
_cell.length_c   1.000
_cell.angle_alpha   90.00
_cell.angle_beta   90.00
_cell.angle_gamma   90.00
#
_symmetry.space_group_name_H-M   'P 1'
#
loop_
_entity.id
_entity.type
_entity.pdbx_description
1 polymer ?
#
loop_
_entity_poly.entity_id
_entity_poly.type
_entity_poly.pdbx_seq_one_letter_code
_entity_poly.pdbx_strand_id
1 'polypeptide(L)'
;TDAVAGVVNNVLDTNYVGFEMRGRFQNWQHFNRDDHKFSMKWGENYGNTNVSMFFSFYDRDRVAAAEDEIMGRCDYGDLVPEQFDDAFYRCSVNSAWAQFDMSGTAPYTDSRGEFLIKAAGDPNCILNLGNGTCAASDSSGNYIFNLNGQRDILGDVQRHNMFVFLNHDFENGNEFFAEIGQYRSKYNANRHSSYSFSSVRHVVPATNPYNFTGKALLIDNYRFVDAGPRVIDNDKETNRMLAGIRGELDSGWSWESAISYSWAEAFDVTHNRVSNTLIDGLLHASGPNAYNPFNGGGVYVLPTVSHSPVDLTDGGIAPALVDVYRKNERTMTTLDLRMSKADWWETKAGYIGMAWGIETRQDTFVDDRDPRLDGTIVFTERKTSGALSTSSGDTYPYVSDVVNSSPTPDSRGSRTVNSFYIEFDV
;
A
#
# COMPACT_ATOMS: atom_id res chain seq x y z
N THR A 1 25.50 8.98 -14.09
CA THR A 1 24.47 7.94 -14.24
C THR A 1 25.02 6.60 -13.85
N ASP A 2 24.35 5.90 -12.94
CA ASP A 2 24.85 4.67 -12.34
C ASP A 2 24.24 3.42 -13.01
N ALA A 3 24.02 3.47 -14.32
CA ALA A 3 23.47 2.34 -15.06
C ALA A 3 24.53 1.25 -15.27
N VAL A 4 24.39 0.13 -14.60
CA VAL A 4 25.30 -1.03 -14.66
C VAL A 4 24.99 -1.96 -15.85
N ALA A 5 23.73 -1.94 -16.33
CA ALA A 5 23.25 -2.90 -17.34
C ALA A 5 22.69 -2.26 -18.63
N GLY A 6 22.61 -0.97 -18.72
CA GLY A 6 22.10 -0.24 -19.87
C GLY A 6 21.13 0.89 -19.51
N VAL A 7 20.83 1.74 -20.46
CA VAL A 7 19.91 2.88 -20.34
C VAL A 7 18.76 2.68 -21.33
N VAL A 8 17.51 2.80 -20.84
CA VAL A 8 16.33 2.89 -21.70
C VAL A 8 15.94 4.36 -21.84
N ASN A 9 16.06 4.90 -23.05
CA ASN A 9 15.65 6.26 -23.35
C ASN A 9 14.25 6.25 -24.00
N ASN A 10 13.28 6.91 -23.37
CA ASN A 10 11.95 7.12 -23.93
C ASN A 10 11.90 8.50 -24.61
N VAL A 11 11.85 8.51 -25.91
CA VAL A 11 11.75 9.74 -26.70
C VAL A 11 10.26 10.06 -26.93
N LEU A 12 9.83 11.25 -26.49
CA LEU A 12 8.49 11.75 -26.73
C LEU A 12 8.44 12.42 -28.11
N ASP A 13 7.31 12.20 -28.82
CA ASP A 13 7.02 12.89 -30.07
C ASP A 13 6.37 14.25 -29.78
N THR A 14 7.22 15.27 -29.64
CA THR A 14 6.82 16.62 -29.20
C THR A 14 6.40 17.54 -30.35
N ASN A 15 6.61 17.14 -31.63
CA ASN A 15 6.29 17.92 -32.84
C ASN A 15 5.25 17.23 -33.70
N TYR A 16 4.29 16.56 -33.09
CA TYR A 16 3.26 15.83 -33.82
C TYR A 16 2.33 16.77 -34.62
N VAL A 17 1.97 16.34 -35.82
CA VAL A 17 0.97 17.01 -36.69
C VAL A 17 -0.04 15.97 -37.12
N GLY A 18 -1.31 16.25 -36.86
CA GLY A 18 -2.44 15.40 -37.24
C GLY A 18 -3.35 15.08 -36.07
N PHE A 19 -4.21 14.09 -36.28
CA PHE A 19 -5.13 13.59 -35.25
C PHE A 19 -5.13 12.06 -35.24
N GLU A 20 -4.99 11.49 -34.08
CA GLU A 20 -5.09 10.05 -33.86
C GLU A 20 -5.93 9.78 -32.60
N MET A 21 -6.82 8.82 -32.70
CA MET A 21 -7.63 8.35 -31.57
C MET A 21 -7.61 6.83 -31.54
N ARG A 22 -7.41 6.25 -30.37
CA ARG A 22 -7.44 4.81 -30.13
C ARG A 22 -8.33 4.48 -28.95
N GLY A 23 -9.20 3.49 -29.12
CA GLY A 23 -9.98 2.88 -28.07
C GLY A 23 -9.64 1.40 -27.95
N ARG A 24 -9.56 0.91 -26.73
CA ARG A 24 -9.49 -0.52 -26.44
C ARG A 24 -10.49 -0.85 -25.36
N PHE A 25 -11.33 -1.83 -25.64
CA PHE A 25 -12.20 -2.49 -24.69
C PHE A 25 -11.74 -3.94 -24.56
N GLN A 26 -11.62 -4.41 -23.33
CA GLN A 26 -11.25 -5.79 -23.03
C GLN A 26 -12.16 -6.30 -21.93
N ASN A 27 -12.82 -7.43 -22.15
CA ASN A 27 -13.59 -8.14 -21.14
C ASN A 27 -12.82 -9.39 -20.69
N TRP A 28 -12.74 -9.59 -19.40
CA TRP A 28 -12.14 -10.76 -18.76
C TRP A 28 -13.25 -11.77 -18.46
N GLN A 29 -13.59 -12.59 -19.43
CA GLN A 29 -14.77 -13.48 -19.39
C GLN A 29 -14.88 -14.30 -18.10
N HIS A 30 -13.76 -14.79 -17.57
CA HIS A 30 -13.74 -15.59 -16.35
C HIS A 30 -14.26 -14.80 -15.14
N PHE A 31 -13.90 -13.52 -15.04
CA PHE A 31 -14.29 -12.65 -13.92
C PHE A 31 -15.46 -11.72 -14.24
N ASN A 32 -15.94 -11.70 -15.48
CA ASN A 32 -16.94 -10.75 -15.96
C ASN A 32 -16.60 -9.29 -15.57
N ARG A 33 -15.38 -8.89 -15.87
CA ARG A 33 -14.83 -7.56 -15.59
C ARG A 33 -14.31 -6.91 -16.84
N ASP A 34 -14.35 -5.59 -16.83
CA ASP A 34 -14.02 -4.75 -17.98
C ASP A 34 -12.73 -3.96 -17.75
N ASP A 35 -12.05 -3.69 -18.84
CA ASP A 35 -10.84 -2.89 -18.92
C ASP A 35 -11.01 -1.96 -20.14
N HIS A 36 -11.02 -0.66 -19.87
CA HIS A 36 -11.21 0.37 -20.90
C HIS A 36 -9.98 1.25 -21.03
N LYS A 37 -9.51 1.42 -22.25
CA LYS A 37 -8.44 2.38 -22.55
C LYS A 37 -8.85 3.26 -23.71
N PHE A 38 -8.71 4.56 -23.52
CA PHE A 38 -8.87 5.56 -24.55
C PHE A 38 -7.60 6.40 -24.64
N SER A 39 -7.17 6.74 -25.85
CA SER A 39 -6.09 7.70 -26.05
C SER A 39 -6.35 8.57 -27.28
N MET A 40 -5.91 9.81 -27.19
CA MET A 40 -6.01 10.81 -28.24
C MET A 40 -4.67 11.53 -28.38
N LYS A 41 -4.27 11.77 -29.61
CA LYS A 41 -3.11 12.56 -29.98
C LYS A 41 -3.53 13.56 -31.04
N TRP A 42 -3.21 14.82 -30.84
CA TRP A 42 -3.50 15.91 -31.75
C TRP A 42 -2.32 16.87 -31.83
N GLY A 43 -2.13 17.48 -32.99
CA GLY A 43 -1.17 18.54 -33.13
C GLY A 43 -1.31 19.26 -34.48
N GLU A 44 -0.88 20.53 -34.48
CA GLU A 44 -0.99 21.41 -35.64
C GLU A 44 0.13 22.45 -35.65
N ASN A 45 0.53 22.86 -36.85
CA ASN A 45 1.49 23.93 -37.09
C ASN A 45 0.79 25.25 -37.38
N TYR A 46 1.14 26.28 -36.65
CA TYR A 46 0.71 27.68 -36.83
C TYR A 46 1.96 28.51 -37.20
N GLY A 47 2.26 28.56 -38.51
CA GLY A 47 3.52 29.15 -38.98
C GLY A 47 4.73 28.42 -38.42
N ASN A 48 5.57 29.12 -37.68
CA ASN A 48 6.77 28.56 -37.04
C ASN A 48 6.49 27.95 -35.64
N THR A 49 5.24 27.79 -35.27
CA THR A 49 4.88 27.23 -33.96
C THR A 49 4.14 25.91 -34.14
N ASN A 50 4.62 24.84 -33.52
CA ASN A 50 3.88 23.59 -33.35
C ASN A 50 3.24 23.52 -31.97
N VAL A 51 1.98 23.13 -31.92
CA VAL A 51 1.29 22.78 -30.67
C VAL A 51 0.81 21.35 -30.81
N SER A 52 1.18 20.50 -29.87
CA SER A 52 0.69 19.12 -29.84
C SER A 52 0.25 18.70 -28.45
N MET A 53 -0.69 17.76 -28.39
CA MET A 53 -1.30 17.26 -27.17
C MET A 53 -1.46 15.76 -27.24
N PHE A 54 -1.19 15.11 -26.11
CA PHE A 54 -1.50 13.71 -25.87
C PHE A 54 -2.40 13.60 -24.64
N PHE A 55 -3.46 12.80 -24.75
CA PHE A 55 -4.32 12.44 -23.63
C PHE A 55 -4.54 10.93 -23.63
N SER A 56 -4.55 10.32 -22.45
CA SER A 56 -5.02 8.94 -22.28
C SER A 56 -5.81 8.76 -21.01
N PHE A 57 -6.81 7.92 -21.09
CA PHE A 57 -7.63 7.47 -19.97
C PHE A 57 -7.59 5.94 -19.91
N TYR A 58 -7.53 5.40 -18.71
CA TYR A 58 -7.57 3.97 -18.42
C TYR A 58 -8.46 3.73 -17.22
N ASP A 59 -9.35 2.77 -17.34
CA ASP A 59 -10.26 2.32 -16.29
C ASP A 59 -10.29 0.80 -16.26
N ARG A 60 -10.20 0.21 -15.09
CA ARG A 60 -10.23 -1.24 -14.89
C ARG A 60 -10.95 -1.59 -13.61
N ASP A 61 -11.92 -2.48 -13.72
CA ASP A 61 -12.66 -3.05 -12.61
C ASP A 61 -11.80 -3.89 -11.68
N ARG A 62 -12.23 -3.96 -10.43
CA ARG A 62 -11.65 -4.80 -9.39
C ARG A 62 -11.91 -6.28 -9.66
N VAL A 63 -10.93 -7.13 -9.32
CA VAL A 63 -11.04 -8.59 -9.31
C VAL A 63 -10.76 -9.09 -7.90
N ALA A 64 -11.79 -9.62 -7.22
CA ALA A 64 -11.62 -10.23 -5.90
C ALA A 64 -11.03 -11.65 -6.04
N ALA A 65 -10.14 -12.02 -5.12
CA ALA A 65 -9.56 -13.36 -5.14
C ALA A 65 -10.62 -14.46 -4.96
N ALA A 66 -11.66 -14.18 -4.16
CA ALA A 66 -12.77 -15.10 -3.90
C ALA A 66 -13.63 -15.44 -5.13
N GLU A 67 -13.49 -14.69 -6.23
CA GLU A 67 -14.22 -14.94 -7.48
C GLU A 67 -13.60 -16.08 -8.31
N ASP A 68 -12.39 -16.50 -7.98
CA ASP A 68 -11.69 -17.61 -8.64
C ASP A 68 -11.48 -18.78 -7.68
N GLU A 69 -11.77 -19.99 -8.14
CA GLU A 69 -11.71 -21.20 -7.31
C GLU A 69 -10.28 -21.48 -6.81
N ILE A 70 -9.27 -21.21 -7.63
CA ILE A 70 -7.86 -21.44 -7.28
C ILE A 70 -7.34 -20.27 -6.45
N MET A 71 -7.52 -19.02 -6.91
CA MET A 71 -6.98 -17.84 -6.25
C MET A 71 -7.72 -17.49 -4.96
N GLY A 72 -8.98 -17.90 -4.83
CA GLY A 72 -9.81 -17.68 -3.65
C GLY A 72 -9.51 -18.60 -2.48
N ARG A 73 -8.77 -19.68 -2.69
CA ARG A 73 -8.42 -20.65 -1.64
C ARG A 73 -7.06 -20.30 -1.00
N CYS A 74 -6.82 -20.85 0.17
CA CYS A 74 -5.52 -20.74 0.85
C CYS A 74 -4.83 -22.10 1.04
N ASP A 75 -5.53 -23.19 0.79
CA ASP A 75 -5.04 -24.56 0.80
C ASP A 75 -5.00 -25.07 -0.65
N TYR A 76 -3.83 -25.48 -1.10
CA TYR A 76 -3.54 -25.98 -2.45
C TYR A 76 -3.01 -27.41 -2.42
N GLY A 77 -3.11 -28.10 -1.27
CA GLY A 77 -2.56 -29.44 -1.09
C GLY A 77 -3.11 -30.45 -2.11
N ASP A 78 -4.39 -30.34 -2.45
CA ASP A 78 -5.05 -31.21 -3.45
C ASP A 78 -4.56 -31.00 -4.90
N LEU A 79 -3.82 -29.91 -5.17
CA LEU A 79 -3.26 -29.59 -6.48
C LEU A 79 -1.81 -30.06 -6.66
N VAL A 80 -1.20 -30.62 -5.62
CA VAL A 80 0.20 -31.03 -5.60
C VAL A 80 0.33 -32.47 -5.06
N PRO A 81 1.43 -33.18 -5.34
CA PRO A 81 1.69 -34.45 -4.69
C PRO A 81 1.75 -34.33 -3.15
N GLU A 82 1.20 -35.31 -2.44
CA GLU A 82 1.07 -35.34 -0.96
C GLU A 82 2.35 -34.93 -0.21
N GLN A 83 3.51 -35.26 -0.76
CA GLN A 83 4.82 -34.89 -0.17
C GLN A 83 5.11 -33.38 -0.14
N PHE A 84 4.32 -32.54 -0.85
CA PHE A 84 4.45 -31.09 -0.92
C PHE A 84 3.27 -30.36 -0.26
N ASP A 85 2.31 -31.08 0.31
CA ASP A 85 1.06 -30.54 0.83
C ASP A 85 1.30 -29.39 1.82
N ASP A 86 2.12 -29.57 2.83
CA ASP A 86 2.46 -28.54 3.81
C ASP A 86 3.10 -27.29 3.18
N ALA A 87 3.85 -27.44 2.09
CA ALA A 87 4.50 -26.32 1.42
C ALA A 87 3.51 -25.42 0.69
N PHE A 88 2.33 -25.93 0.33
CA PHE A 88 1.29 -25.21 -0.41
C PHE A 88 0.11 -24.79 0.46
N TYR A 89 0.20 -24.99 1.76
CA TYR A 89 -0.75 -24.50 2.74
C TYR A 89 -0.44 -23.04 3.09
N ARG A 90 -1.35 -22.12 2.79
CA ARG A 90 -1.17 -20.65 2.96
C ARG A 90 -2.26 -20.01 3.79
N CYS A 91 -3.00 -20.80 4.56
CA CYS A 91 -4.02 -20.29 5.47
C CYS A 91 -3.38 -19.68 6.72
N SER A 92 -4.05 -18.72 7.32
CA SER A 92 -3.56 -18.03 8.52
C SER A 92 -4.10 -18.67 9.79
N VAL A 93 -3.23 -18.90 10.76
CA VAL A 93 -3.64 -19.32 12.12
C VAL A 93 -4.32 -18.19 12.90
N ASN A 94 -4.11 -16.92 12.51
CA ASN A 94 -4.83 -15.80 13.09
C ASN A 94 -6.25 -15.78 12.50
N SER A 95 -7.23 -16.19 13.27
CA SER A 95 -8.64 -16.20 12.95
C SER A 95 -9.45 -15.48 14.04
N ALA A 96 -10.75 -15.35 13.85
CA ALA A 96 -11.64 -14.82 14.89
C ALA A 96 -11.87 -15.82 16.05
N TRP A 97 -11.40 -17.04 15.90
CA TRP A 97 -11.39 -18.07 16.91
C TRP A 97 -10.12 -17.93 17.74
N ALA A 98 -10.22 -17.05 18.74
CA ALA A 98 -9.07 -16.57 19.50
C ALA A 98 -8.31 -17.65 20.26
N GLN A 99 -7.02 -17.42 20.41
CA GLN A 99 -6.16 -18.12 21.35
C GLN A 99 -5.82 -17.21 22.52
N PHE A 100 -5.86 -17.76 23.74
CA PHE A 100 -5.60 -17.03 24.98
C PHE A 100 -4.59 -17.73 25.86
N ASP A 101 -3.79 -16.90 26.57
CA ASP A 101 -2.96 -17.34 27.68
C ASP A 101 -3.61 -16.94 29.00
N MET A 102 -3.68 -17.86 29.94
CA MET A 102 -4.21 -17.67 31.27
C MET A 102 -3.15 -18.00 32.34
N SER A 103 -3.08 -17.23 33.41
CA SER A 103 -2.25 -17.56 34.55
C SER A 103 -2.76 -18.84 35.25
N GLY A 104 -1.96 -19.90 35.24
CA GLY A 104 -2.29 -21.24 35.77
C GLY A 104 -3.17 -22.03 34.78
N THR A 105 -3.57 -23.21 35.18
CA THR A 105 -4.25 -24.19 34.34
C THR A 105 -5.71 -24.38 34.74
N ALA A 106 -6.53 -24.87 33.80
CA ALA A 106 -7.90 -25.28 33.94
C ALA A 106 -8.14 -26.56 33.10
N PRO A 107 -9.26 -27.29 33.28
CA PRO A 107 -9.52 -28.49 32.48
C PRO A 107 -9.52 -28.28 30.97
N TYR A 108 -9.79 -27.05 30.51
CA TYR A 108 -9.82 -26.65 29.09
C TYR A 108 -8.55 -25.98 28.59
N THR A 109 -7.47 -25.90 29.40
CA THR A 109 -6.16 -25.38 28.99
C THR A 109 -5.14 -26.47 28.77
N ASP A 110 -4.07 -26.17 28.09
CA ASP A 110 -2.84 -26.97 28.09
C ASP A 110 -2.04 -26.80 29.39
N SER A 111 -0.86 -27.42 29.49
CA SER A 111 0.02 -27.34 30.64
C SER A 111 0.64 -25.96 30.89
N ARG A 112 0.59 -25.04 29.90
CA ARG A 112 1.08 -23.66 29.95
C ARG A 112 -0.01 -22.67 30.34
N GLY A 113 -1.29 -23.08 30.31
CA GLY A 113 -2.46 -22.23 30.52
C GLY A 113 -3.07 -21.69 29.22
N GLU A 114 -2.64 -22.20 28.08
CA GLU A 114 -3.14 -21.77 26.77
C GLU A 114 -4.42 -22.52 26.38
N PHE A 115 -5.37 -21.83 25.78
CA PHE A 115 -6.62 -22.42 25.27
C PHE A 115 -7.13 -21.69 24.04
N LEU A 116 -7.99 -22.35 23.29
CA LEU A 116 -8.58 -21.90 22.05
C LEU A 116 -10.10 -21.78 22.20
N ILE A 117 -10.69 -20.83 21.48
CA ILE A 117 -12.13 -20.80 21.24
C ILE A 117 -12.43 -21.61 19.98
N LYS A 118 -13.43 -22.48 20.08
CA LYS A 118 -13.91 -23.31 18.98
C LYS A 118 -15.44 -23.27 18.92
N ALA A 119 -16.02 -23.79 17.83
CA ALA A 119 -17.44 -24.01 17.72
C ALA A 119 -17.92 -25.05 18.73
N ALA A 120 -19.10 -24.90 19.30
CA ALA A 120 -19.64 -25.82 20.29
C ALA A 120 -19.82 -27.28 19.79
N GLY A 121 -19.84 -27.49 18.47
CA GLY A 121 -19.89 -28.83 17.85
C GLY A 121 -18.50 -29.44 17.55
N ASP A 122 -17.41 -28.76 17.87
CA ASP A 122 -16.05 -29.30 17.66
C ASP A 122 -15.82 -30.54 18.54
N PRO A 123 -15.26 -31.63 18.02
CA PRO A 123 -15.02 -32.86 18.79
C PRO A 123 -14.02 -32.66 19.95
N ASN A 124 -13.19 -31.62 19.90
CA ASN A 124 -12.23 -31.26 20.97
C ASN A 124 -12.82 -30.25 21.98
N CYS A 125 -14.10 -29.92 21.88
CA CYS A 125 -14.77 -29.03 22.81
C CYS A 125 -14.74 -29.59 24.25
N ILE A 126 -14.16 -28.84 25.18
CA ILE A 126 -14.05 -29.26 26.59
C ILE A 126 -15.08 -28.52 27.47
N LEU A 127 -15.23 -27.20 27.28
CA LEU A 127 -16.16 -26.37 28.04
C LEU A 127 -17.09 -25.60 27.09
N ASN A 128 -18.37 -25.95 27.05
CA ASN A 128 -19.36 -25.22 26.26
C ASN A 128 -19.66 -23.88 26.93
N LEU A 129 -19.57 -22.78 26.19
CA LEU A 129 -19.80 -21.42 26.69
C LEU A 129 -21.25 -20.94 26.51
N GLY A 130 -22.12 -21.75 25.90
CA GLY A 130 -23.56 -21.47 25.78
C GLY A 130 -23.95 -20.50 24.65
N ASN A 131 -22.98 -19.89 23.96
CA ASN A 131 -23.19 -18.92 22.88
C ASN A 131 -22.85 -19.46 21.48
N GLY A 132 -22.86 -20.79 21.31
CA GLY A 132 -22.42 -21.46 20.09
C GLY A 132 -20.92 -21.69 20.03
N THR A 133 -20.17 -21.33 21.07
CA THR A 133 -18.72 -21.54 21.16
C THR A 133 -18.34 -22.42 22.35
N CYS A 134 -17.10 -22.89 22.37
CA CYS A 134 -16.54 -23.62 23.48
C CYS A 134 -15.04 -23.31 23.64
N ALA A 135 -14.51 -23.62 24.85
CA ALA A 135 -13.09 -23.60 25.11
C ALA A 135 -12.49 -25.01 24.96
N ALA A 136 -11.32 -25.07 24.33
CA ALA A 136 -10.55 -26.28 24.06
C ALA A 136 -9.07 -26.03 24.34
N SER A 137 -8.33 -27.10 24.67
CA SER A 137 -6.87 -26.99 24.87
C SER A 137 -6.16 -26.57 23.57
N ASP A 138 -5.07 -25.81 23.69
CA ASP A 138 -4.20 -25.41 22.57
C ASP A 138 -3.71 -26.61 21.74
N SER A 139 -3.48 -27.75 22.36
CA SER A 139 -3.08 -28.98 21.67
C SER A 139 -4.09 -29.49 20.62
N SER A 140 -5.33 -28.95 20.63
CA SER A 140 -6.35 -29.34 19.64
C SER A 140 -6.23 -28.65 18.29
N GLY A 141 -5.27 -27.70 18.12
CA GLY A 141 -5.03 -26.94 16.91
C GLY A 141 -6.05 -25.80 16.66
N ASN A 142 -5.61 -24.76 16.03
CA ASN A 142 -6.41 -23.56 15.75
C ASN A 142 -7.35 -23.76 14.55
N TYR A 143 -8.47 -23.04 14.54
CA TYR A 143 -9.17 -22.79 13.30
C TYR A 143 -8.41 -21.76 12.46
N ILE A 144 -8.37 -22.01 11.17
CA ILE A 144 -7.61 -21.24 10.20
C ILE A 144 -8.48 -20.22 9.48
N PHE A 145 -7.86 -19.17 8.97
CA PHE A 145 -8.53 -18.12 8.21
C PHE A 145 -8.00 -18.03 6.78
N ASN A 146 -8.92 -18.03 5.82
CA ASN A 146 -8.60 -17.83 4.42
C ASN A 146 -8.44 -16.34 4.11
N LEU A 147 -7.20 -15.87 3.98
CA LEU A 147 -6.88 -14.47 3.64
C LEU A 147 -7.43 -14.06 2.28
N ASN A 148 -7.50 -15.00 1.33
CA ASN A 148 -7.92 -14.73 -0.04
C ASN A 148 -9.44 -14.47 -0.15
N GLY A 149 -10.22 -14.92 0.82
CA GLY A 149 -11.65 -14.63 0.88
C GLY A 149 -12.00 -13.15 1.07
N GLN A 150 -11.04 -12.32 1.49
CA GLN A 150 -11.27 -10.89 1.77
C GLN A 150 -10.37 -9.95 0.95
N ARG A 151 -9.52 -10.45 0.08
CA ARG A 151 -8.59 -9.59 -0.66
C ARG A 151 -8.87 -9.59 -2.15
N ASP A 152 -8.47 -8.50 -2.79
CA ASP A 152 -8.45 -8.39 -4.23
C ASP A 152 -7.12 -8.89 -4.80
N ILE A 153 -7.18 -9.53 -5.98
CA ILE A 153 -6.01 -9.82 -6.83
C ILE A 153 -5.60 -8.55 -7.56
N LEU A 154 -6.60 -7.87 -8.11
CA LEU A 154 -6.46 -6.59 -8.80
C LEU A 154 -7.45 -5.61 -8.19
N GLY A 155 -6.99 -4.44 -7.79
CA GLY A 155 -7.87 -3.36 -7.36
C GLY A 155 -8.48 -2.61 -8.54
N ASP A 156 -9.56 -1.85 -8.27
CA ASP A 156 -10.05 -0.84 -9.20
C ASP A 156 -8.95 0.16 -9.49
N VAL A 157 -8.82 0.59 -10.74
CA VAL A 157 -7.87 1.61 -11.10
C VAL A 157 -8.40 2.53 -12.19
N GLN A 158 -8.36 3.83 -11.91
CA GLN A 158 -8.59 4.87 -12.91
C GLN A 158 -7.33 5.69 -13.09
N ARG A 159 -6.91 5.90 -14.33
CA ARG A 159 -5.73 6.71 -14.66
C ARG A 159 -6.03 7.65 -15.81
N HIS A 160 -5.54 8.85 -15.69
CA HIS A 160 -5.44 9.76 -16.83
C HIS A 160 -4.07 10.39 -16.91
N ASN A 161 -3.66 10.61 -18.12
CA ASN A 161 -2.38 11.19 -18.45
C ASN A 161 -2.55 12.18 -19.58
N MET A 162 -2.00 13.37 -19.42
CA MET A 162 -2.06 14.44 -20.41
C MET A 162 -0.69 15.08 -20.56
N PHE A 163 -0.31 15.32 -21.79
CA PHE A 163 0.84 16.17 -22.13
C PHE A 163 0.43 17.18 -23.17
N VAL A 164 0.96 18.38 -23.02
CA VAL A 164 0.87 19.46 -24.03
C VAL A 164 2.28 19.92 -24.30
N PHE A 165 2.63 20.02 -25.58
CA PHE A 165 3.92 20.47 -26.07
C PHE A 165 3.72 21.71 -26.93
N LEU A 166 4.65 22.66 -26.83
CA LEU A 166 4.75 23.83 -27.66
C LEU A 166 6.19 23.97 -28.12
N ASN A 167 6.39 24.05 -29.42
CA ASN A 167 7.70 24.31 -30.05
C ASN A 167 7.55 25.51 -30.98
N HIS A 168 8.48 26.45 -30.92
CA HIS A 168 8.49 27.66 -31.74
C HIS A 168 9.89 27.92 -32.30
N ASP A 169 9.98 27.91 -33.61
CA ASP A 169 11.21 28.22 -34.36
C ASP A 169 11.33 29.72 -34.59
N PHE A 170 12.40 30.35 -34.10
CA PHE A 170 12.70 31.75 -34.36
C PHE A 170 13.43 31.91 -35.70
N GLU A 171 13.29 33.08 -36.30
CA GLU A 171 13.98 33.42 -37.59
C GLU A 171 15.49 33.32 -37.51
N ASN A 172 16.10 33.42 -36.34
CA ASN A 172 17.54 33.33 -36.09
C ASN A 172 18.03 31.87 -35.90
N GLY A 173 17.18 30.88 -36.14
CA GLY A 173 17.53 29.46 -36.02
C GLY A 173 17.47 28.90 -34.57
N ASN A 174 17.11 29.70 -33.57
CA ASN A 174 16.85 29.19 -32.25
C ASN A 174 15.45 28.61 -32.15
N GLU A 175 15.22 27.69 -31.20
CA GLU A 175 13.92 27.09 -30.92
C GLU A 175 13.59 27.28 -29.44
N PHE A 176 12.37 27.73 -29.16
CA PHE A 176 11.77 27.67 -27.83
C PHE A 176 10.90 26.43 -27.75
N PHE A 177 11.00 25.69 -26.64
CA PHE A 177 10.15 24.54 -26.37
C PHE A 177 9.58 24.61 -24.95
N ALA A 178 8.34 24.12 -24.82
CA ALA A 178 7.68 24.00 -23.52
C ALA A 178 6.83 22.73 -23.44
N GLU A 179 6.72 22.21 -22.23
CA GLU A 179 5.97 20.99 -21.92
C GLU A 179 5.16 21.19 -20.63
N ILE A 180 3.91 20.76 -20.65
CA ILE A 180 3.09 20.59 -19.45
C ILE A 180 2.62 19.15 -19.45
N GLY A 181 2.86 18.44 -18.34
CA GLY A 181 2.44 17.06 -18.14
C GLY A 181 1.65 16.91 -16.83
N GLN A 182 0.55 16.16 -16.88
CA GLN A 182 -0.22 15.77 -15.71
C GLN A 182 -0.52 14.28 -15.77
N TYR A 183 -0.28 13.59 -14.67
CA TYR A 183 -0.70 12.21 -14.44
C TYR A 183 -1.49 12.11 -13.15
N ARG A 184 -2.62 11.43 -13.18
CA ARG A 184 -3.38 11.09 -11.97
C ARG A 184 -3.80 9.63 -11.99
N SER A 185 -3.72 8.96 -10.85
CA SER A 185 -4.14 7.57 -10.66
C SER A 185 -4.92 7.45 -9.37
N LYS A 186 -6.14 6.93 -9.46
CA LYS A 186 -6.92 6.47 -8.30
C LYS A 186 -6.91 4.96 -8.30
N TYR A 187 -6.69 4.39 -7.12
CA TYR A 187 -6.67 2.95 -6.91
C TYR A 187 -7.44 2.61 -5.64
N ASN A 188 -8.33 1.62 -5.72
CA ASN A 188 -9.04 1.07 -4.57
C ASN A 188 -8.86 -0.44 -4.53
N ALA A 189 -8.60 -1.01 -3.35
CA ALA A 189 -8.48 -2.46 -3.18
C ALA A 189 -8.80 -2.90 -1.76
N ASN A 190 -9.33 -4.10 -1.65
CA ASN A 190 -9.55 -4.78 -0.37
C ASN A 190 -8.32 -5.60 0.04
N ARG A 191 -8.05 -5.59 1.34
CA ARG A 191 -7.09 -6.45 2.03
C ARG A 191 -7.80 -7.16 3.17
N HIS A 192 -7.28 -8.29 3.59
CA HIS A 192 -7.81 -9.01 4.75
C HIS A 192 -7.88 -8.12 6.01
N SER A 193 -8.81 -8.42 6.92
CA SER A 193 -9.02 -7.74 8.19
C SER A 193 -7.75 -7.68 9.06
N SER A 194 -7.69 -6.68 9.96
CA SER A 194 -6.62 -6.53 10.93
C SER A 194 -6.49 -7.75 11.84
N TYR A 195 -5.28 -8.05 12.30
CA TYR A 195 -5.01 -9.14 13.23
C TYR A 195 -3.99 -8.70 14.29
N SER A 196 -4.04 -9.33 15.46
CA SER A 196 -3.11 -9.05 16.55
C SER A 196 -1.69 -9.46 16.20
N PHE A 197 -0.73 -8.66 16.64
CA PHE A 197 0.70 -8.96 16.56
C PHE A 197 1.18 -9.57 17.87
N SER A 198 2.13 -10.47 17.80
CA SER A 198 2.76 -11.04 19.00
C SER A 198 3.52 -10.01 19.84
N SER A 199 3.93 -8.87 19.26
CA SER A 199 4.64 -7.78 19.94
C SER A 199 3.74 -6.83 20.74
N VAL A 200 2.44 -6.74 20.40
CA VAL A 200 1.46 -5.90 21.08
C VAL A 200 0.25 -6.76 21.39
N ARG A 201 0.14 -7.20 22.64
CA ARG A 201 -0.91 -8.09 23.09
C ARG A 201 -1.93 -7.34 23.94
N HIS A 202 -3.19 -7.62 23.73
CA HIS A 202 -4.30 -7.05 24.49
C HIS A 202 -4.69 -7.99 25.63
N VAL A 203 -5.11 -7.40 26.74
CA VAL A 203 -5.60 -8.14 27.92
C VAL A 203 -7.12 -8.07 27.98
N VAL A 204 -7.77 -9.23 28.11
CA VAL A 204 -9.19 -9.32 28.46
C VAL A 204 -9.27 -9.42 29.99
N PRO A 205 -9.70 -8.36 30.71
CA PRO A 205 -9.75 -8.39 32.16
C PRO A 205 -10.81 -9.37 32.68
N ALA A 206 -10.65 -9.82 33.91
CA ALA A 206 -11.66 -10.66 34.58
C ALA A 206 -13.04 -9.99 34.69
N THR A 207 -13.09 -8.66 34.59
CA THR A 207 -14.33 -7.86 34.65
C THR A 207 -15.05 -7.72 33.33
N ASN A 208 -14.45 -8.16 32.20
CA ASN A 208 -15.12 -8.17 30.92
C ASN A 208 -16.34 -9.14 31.03
N PRO A 209 -17.54 -8.71 30.64
CA PRO A 209 -18.76 -9.50 30.83
C PRO A 209 -18.77 -10.84 30.08
N TYR A 210 -17.95 -10.98 29.03
CA TYR A 210 -17.82 -12.21 28.25
C TYR A 210 -16.71 -13.12 28.75
N ASN A 211 -15.86 -12.65 29.67
CA ASN A 211 -14.75 -13.43 30.22
C ASN A 211 -15.26 -14.45 31.24
N PHE A 212 -15.42 -15.69 30.82
CA PHE A 212 -15.93 -16.79 31.63
C PHE A 212 -14.94 -17.38 32.65
N THR A 213 -13.66 -16.99 32.57
CA THR A 213 -12.58 -17.61 33.36
C THR A 213 -12.41 -16.99 34.74
N GLY A 214 -12.91 -15.77 34.96
CA GLY A 214 -12.67 -14.97 36.17
C GLY A 214 -11.21 -14.53 36.39
N LYS A 215 -10.34 -14.67 35.38
CA LYS A 215 -8.94 -14.25 35.38
C LYS A 215 -8.66 -13.33 34.21
N ALA A 216 -7.63 -12.49 34.32
CA ALA A 216 -7.14 -11.74 33.19
C ALA A 216 -6.51 -12.68 32.16
N LEU A 217 -6.85 -12.50 30.89
CA LEU A 217 -6.40 -13.31 29.77
C LEU A 217 -5.57 -12.45 28.83
N LEU A 218 -4.47 -12.98 28.33
CA LEU A 218 -3.69 -12.37 27.26
C LEU A 218 -4.18 -12.95 25.93
N ILE A 219 -4.52 -12.10 24.96
CA ILE A 219 -4.84 -12.54 23.61
C ILE A 219 -3.53 -12.86 22.89
N ASP A 220 -3.37 -14.09 22.42
CA ASP A 220 -2.21 -14.52 21.68
C ASP A 220 -2.39 -14.43 20.16
N ASN A 221 -3.34 -15.17 19.60
CA ASN A 221 -3.69 -15.13 18.18
C ASN A 221 -5.13 -14.69 18.01
N TYR A 222 -5.35 -13.63 17.24
CA TYR A 222 -6.68 -13.12 16.95
C TYR A 222 -6.73 -12.31 15.65
N ARG A 223 -7.85 -12.41 14.93
CA ARG A 223 -8.18 -11.58 13.78
C ARG A 223 -9.52 -10.90 13.99
N PHE A 224 -9.54 -9.59 13.81
CA PHE A 224 -10.74 -8.77 13.92
C PHE A 224 -11.55 -8.87 12.61
N VAL A 225 -12.21 -10.02 12.41
CA VAL A 225 -12.98 -10.29 11.18
C VAL A 225 -14.25 -9.46 11.11
N ASP A 226 -14.80 -9.08 12.24
CA ASP A 226 -15.94 -8.18 12.42
C ASP A 226 -15.63 -6.72 12.03
N ALA A 227 -14.36 -6.35 11.92
CA ALA A 227 -13.94 -5.10 11.30
C ALA A 227 -14.16 -5.08 9.78
N GLY A 228 -14.38 -6.23 9.17
CA GLY A 228 -14.40 -6.38 7.72
C GLY A 228 -13.02 -6.27 7.08
N PRO A 229 -12.93 -6.33 5.74
CA PRO A 229 -11.68 -6.11 5.02
C PRO A 229 -11.18 -4.68 5.22
N ARG A 230 -9.87 -4.52 5.25
CA ARG A 230 -9.25 -3.19 5.14
C ARG A 230 -9.39 -2.72 3.71
N VAL A 231 -9.93 -1.52 3.52
CA VAL A 231 -10.06 -0.90 2.20
C VAL A 231 -8.93 0.11 2.03
N ILE A 232 -8.19 0.00 0.94
CA ILE A 232 -7.09 0.90 0.62
C ILE A 232 -7.53 1.81 -0.52
N ASP A 233 -7.56 3.11 -0.24
CA ASP A 233 -7.71 4.16 -1.24
C ASP A 233 -6.37 4.85 -1.45
N ASN A 234 -5.95 4.95 -2.72
CA ASN A 234 -4.72 5.60 -3.09
C ASN A 234 -4.98 6.57 -4.23
N ASP A 235 -4.77 7.87 -3.99
CA ASP A 235 -4.83 8.93 -5.00
C ASP A 235 -3.42 9.47 -5.23
N LYS A 236 -2.93 9.37 -6.46
CA LYS A 236 -1.61 9.85 -6.87
C LYS A 236 -1.75 10.86 -7.97
N GLU A 237 -1.08 12.00 -7.79
CA GLU A 237 -1.00 13.03 -8.80
C GLU A 237 0.46 13.42 -9.04
N THR A 238 0.82 13.61 -10.30
CA THR A 238 2.14 14.13 -10.68
C THR A 238 1.94 15.17 -11.77
N ASN A 239 2.52 16.33 -11.60
CA ASN A 239 2.50 17.43 -12.53
C ASN A 239 3.93 17.85 -12.87
N ARG A 240 4.15 18.23 -14.12
CA ARG A 240 5.45 18.70 -14.62
C ARG A 240 5.23 19.87 -15.56
N MET A 241 6.07 20.87 -15.40
CA MET A 241 6.22 22.00 -16.33
C MET A 241 7.70 22.09 -16.72
N LEU A 242 7.94 22.29 -17.99
CA LEU A 242 9.27 22.49 -18.52
C LEU A 242 9.21 23.57 -19.58
N ALA A 243 10.21 24.45 -19.61
CA ALA A 243 10.41 25.41 -20.69
C ALA A 243 11.91 25.56 -20.94
N GLY A 244 12.29 25.66 -22.20
CA GLY A 244 13.68 25.78 -22.59
C GLY A 244 13.84 26.46 -23.94
N ILE A 245 15.10 26.72 -24.25
CA ILE A 245 15.52 27.29 -25.52
C ILE A 245 16.78 26.56 -25.97
N ARG A 246 16.87 26.30 -27.27
CA ARG A 246 18.05 25.67 -27.88
C ARG A 246 18.39 26.32 -29.22
N GLY A 247 19.61 26.14 -29.65
CA GLY A 247 20.05 26.69 -30.90
C GLY A 247 21.49 26.37 -31.20
N GLU A 248 22.04 27.05 -32.22
CA GLU A 248 23.42 26.93 -32.64
C GLU A 248 24.08 28.32 -32.68
N LEU A 249 25.29 28.43 -32.14
CA LEU A 249 26.11 29.63 -32.24
C LEU A 249 26.84 29.67 -33.59
N ASP A 250 27.16 30.87 -34.08
CA ASP A 250 27.96 31.06 -35.30
C ASP A 250 29.31 30.32 -35.29
N SER A 251 29.79 29.99 -34.09
CA SER A 251 31.00 29.21 -33.85
C SER A 251 30.85 27.70 -34.02
N GLY A 252 29.61 27.22 -34.37
CA GLY A 252 29.29 25.81 -34.57
C GLY A 252 29.04 25.04 -33.25
N TRP A 253 28.83 25.74 -32.13
CA TRP A 253 28.38 25.12 -30.89
C TRP A 253 26.86 25.02 -30.85
N SER A 254 26.33 23.80 -30.73
CA SER A 254 24.93 23.59 -30.34
C SER A 254 24.77 23.79 -28.84
N TRP A 255 23.70 24.42 -28.41
CA TRP A 255 23.41 24.70 -27.02
C TRP A 255 21.96 24.50 -26.71
N GLU A 256 21.65 24.09 -25.46
CA GLU A 256 20.30 23.94 -24.90
C GLU A 256 20.31 24.35 -23.44
N SER A 257 19.32 25.12 -23.03
CA SER A 257 19.08 25.42 -21.62
C SER A 257 17.61 25.27 -21.31
N ALA A 258 17.28 24.63 -20.19
CA ALA A 258 15.92 24.39 -19.77
C ALA A 258 15.74 24.57 -18.25
N ILE A 259 14.55 25.00 -17.86
CA ILE A 259 14.06 24.96 -16.50
C ILE A 259 12.90 23.99 -16.43
N SER A 260 12.89 23.13 -15.42
CA SER A 260 11.74 22.27 -15.13
C SER A 260 11.32 22.37 -13.67
N TYR A 261 10.02 22.30 -13.46
CA TYR A 261 9.40 22.17 -12.15
C TYR A 261 8.43 21.00 -12.17
N SER A 262 8.56 20.12 -11.20
CA SER A 262 7.60 19.03 -11.00
C SER A 262 7.18 18.92 -9.53
N TRP A 263 5.93 18.55 -9.32
CA TRP A 263 5.44 18.16 -8.00
C TRP A 263 4.62 16.89 -8.10
N ALA A 264 4.74 16.06 -7.10
CA ALA A 264 3.99 14.82 -6.97
C ALA A 264 3.41 14.71 -5.57
N GLU A 265 2.18 14.24 -5.49
CA GLU A 265 1.49 13.90 -4.27
C GLU A 265 0.98 12.47 -4.36
N ALA A 266 1.10 11.72 -3.26
CA ALA A 266 0.43 10.43 -3.09
C ALA A 266 -0.26 10.44 -1.73
N PHE A 267 -1.58 10.30 -1.74
CA PHE A 267 -2.42 10.22 -0.56
C PHE A 267 -3.02 8.82 -0.45
N ASP A 268 -2.57 8.07 0.55
CA ASP A 268 -3.04 6.73 0.86
C ASP A 268 -3.93 6.79 2.11
N VAL A 269 -5.13 6.22 2.05
CA VAL A 269 -5.97 5.99 3.21
C VAL A 269 -6.29 4.50 3.31
N THR A 270 -6.11 3.95 4.50
CA THR A 270 -6.55 2.59 4.80
C THR A 270 -7.70 2.66 5.82
N HIS A 271 -8.88 2.30 5.37
CA HIS A 271 -10.09 2.21 6.18
C HIS A 271 -10.17 0.88 6.94
N ASN A 272 -11.07 0.82 7.92
CA ASN A 272 -11.32 -0.37 8.75
C ASN A 272 -10.05 -0.87 9.48
N ARG A 273 -9.17 0.06 9.87
CA ARG A 273 -8.06 -0.24 10.79
C ARG A 273 -8.59 -0.27 12.21
N VAL A 274 -7.98 -1.07 13.06
CA VAL A 274 -8.32 -1.16 14.48
C VAL A 274 -7.30 -0.35 15.29
N SER A 275 -7.79 0.58 16.12
CA SER A 275 -6.96 1.30 17.07
C SER A 275 -6.65 0.41 18.27
N ASN A 276 -5.38 0.33 18.66
CA ASN A 276 -4.97 -0.39 19.87
C ASN A 276 -5.58 0.20 21.15
N THR A 277 -5.61 1.53 21.27
CA THR A 277 -6.21 2.21 22.44
C THR A 277 -7.70 2.01 22.53
N LEU A 278 -8.42 2.12 21.40
CA LEU A 278 -9.87 2.00 21.40
C LEU A 278 -10.31 0.57 21.65
N ILE A 279 -9.65 -0.44 21.04
CA ILE A 279 -10.00 -1.84 21.30
C ILE A 279 -9.63 -2.26 22.74
N ASP A 280 -8.52 -1.77 23.30
CA ASP A 280 -8.18 -1.97 24.71
C ASP A 280 -9.28 -1.40 25.61
N GLY A 281 -9.78 -0.20 25.30
CA GLY A 281 -10.91 0.42 25.99
C GLY A 281 -12.16 -0.43 25.93
N LEU A 282 -12.51 -1.00 24.77
CA LEU A 282 -13.68 -1.89 24.61
C LEU A 282 -13.51 -3.21 25.34
N LEU A 283 -12.30 -3.79 25.39
CA LEU A 283 -12.02 -5.01 26.16
C LEU A 283 -12.18 -4.78 27.66
N HIS A 284 -11.89 -3.56 28.16
CA HIS A 284 -12.03 -3.16 29.57
C HIS A 284 -13.39 -2.53 29.91
N ALA A 285 -14.26 -2.34 28.92
CA ALA A 285 -15.62 -1.81 29.15
C ALA A 285 -16.48 -2.82 29.93
N SER A 286 -17.55 -2.31 30.56
CA SER A 286 -18.55 -3.11 31.19
C SER A 286 -19.93 -3.03 30.48
N GLY A 287 -20.73 -4.06 30.59
CA GLY A 287 -22.03 -4.10 29.93
C GLY A 287 -21.99 -4.32 28.43
N PRO A 288 -23.04 -3.91 27.68
CA PRO A 288 -23.21 -4.27 26.26
C PRO A 288 -22.19 -3.63 25.32
N ASN A 289 -21.46 -2.62 25.77
CA ASN A 289 -20.41 -1.95 24.96
C ASN A 289 -19.05 -2.66 25.06
N ALA A 290 -18.92 -3.71 25.88
CA ALA A 290 -17.68 -4.46 25.97
C ALA A 290 -17.46 -5.29 24.70
N TYR A 291 -16.23 -5.35 24.21
CA TYR A 291 -15.87 -6.21 23.08
C TYR A 291 -15.87 -7.68 23.52
N ASN A 292 -16.46 -8.54 22.69
CA ASN A 292 -16.52 -9.99 22.90
C ASN A 292 -15.54 -10.75 22.01
N PRO A 293 -14.34 -11.12 22.47
CA PRO A 293 -13.38 -11.88 21.67
C PRO A 293 -13.63 -13.39 21.67
N PHE A 294 -14.72 -13.88 22.30
CA PHE A 294 -15.03 -15.30 22.45
C PHE A 294 -16.15 -15.79 21.51
N ASN A 295 -16.61 -14.95 20.58
CA ASN A 295 -17.75 -15.25 19.73
C ASN A 295 -17.40 -15.94 18.40
N GLY A 296 -16.11 -16.10 18.07
CA GLY A 296 -15.68 -16.72 16.82
C GLY A 296 -15.92 -15.90 15.55
N GLY A 297 -16.45 -14.66 15.67
CA GLY A 297 -16.61 -13.70 14.57
C GLY A 297 -17.50 -14.13 13.41
N GLY A 298 -18.27 -15.18 13.54
CA GLY A 298 -19.19 -15.70 12.49
C GLY A 298 -18.51 -16.20 11.21
N VAL A 299 -17.18 -16.38 11.21
CA VAL A 299 -16.38 -16.64 10.01
C VAL A 299 -15.80 -18.04 10.03
N TYR A 300 -15.69 -18.57 8.84
CA TYR A 300 -15.17 -19.85 8.38
C TYR A 300 -14.58 -20.78 9.46
N VAL A 301 -15.23 -21.88 9.61
CA VAL A 301 -14.74 -23.06 10.34
C VAL A 301 -14.43 -24.12 9.30
N LEU A 302 -13.54 -25.05 9.59
CA LEU A 302 -13.28 -26.19 8.74
C LEU A 302 -14.59 -26.81 8.22
N PRO A 303 -14.67 -27.28 6.98
CA PRO A 303 -15.91 -27.79 6.35
C PRO A 303 -16.63 -28.89 7.14
N THR A 304 -15.90 -29.57 8.02
CA THR A 304 -16.40 -30.66 8.87
C THR A 304 -17.12 -30.19 10.13
N VAL A 305 -17.04 -28.91 10.47
CA VAL A 305 -17.67 -28.35 11.69
C VAL A 305 -18.78 -27.39 11.29
N SER A 306 -20.03 -27.82 11.50
CA SER A 306 -21.20 -26.95 11.33
C SER A 306 -21.34 -26.04 12.54
N HIS A 307 -21.39 -24.71 12.32
CA HIS A 307 -21.79 -23.76 13.34
C HIS A 307 -22.73 -22.72 12.75
N SER A 308 -23.60 -22.20 13.59
CA SER A 308 -24.44 -21.05 13.22
C SER A 308 -23.60 -19.77 13.26
N PRO A 309 -23.85 -18.81 12.36
CA PRO A 309 -23.26 -17.48 12.49
C PRO A 309 -23.51 -16.92 13.87
N VAL A 310 -22.46 -16.43 14.52
CA VAL A 310 -22.60 -15.75 15.81
C VAL A 310 -23.13 -14.35 15.56
N ASP A 311 -24.04 -13.89 16.39
CA ASP A 311 -24.53 -12.52 16.33
C ASP A 311 -23.41 -11.56 16.75
N LEU A 312 -22.90 -10.77 15.79
CA LEU A 312 -21.84 -9.80 15.99
C LEU A 312 -22.36 -8.46 16.55
N THR A 313 -23.64 -8.32 16.81
CA THR A 313 -24.21 -7.06 17.34
C THR A 313 -23.86 -6.83 18.81
N ASP A 314 -23.62 -7.89 19.57
CA ASP A 314 -23.21 -7.82 20.97
C ASP A 314 -21.68 -7.73 21.06
N GLY A 315 -21.16 -6.65 21.65
CA GLY A 315 -19.72 -6.42 21.81
C GLY A 315 -18.99 -6.15 20.50
N GLY A 316 -19.57 -5.36 19.61
CA GLY A 316 -19.05 -5.09 18.28
C GLY A 316 -17.81 -4.18 18.27
N ILE A 317 -17.02 -4.29 17.20
CA ILE A 317 -15.75 -3.58 17.03
C ILE A 317 -15.90 -2.15 16.50
N ALA A 318 -17.06 -1.76 15.97
CA ALA A 318 -17.25 -0.50 15.25
C ALA A 318 -16.66 0.75 15.95
N PRO A 319 -16.76 0.92 17.29
CA PRO A 319 -16.17 2.08 17.97
C PRO A 319 -14.64 2.09 18.00
N ALA A 320 -13.99 0.96 17.67
CA ALA A 320 -12.52 0.86 17.60
C ALA A 320 -11.97 1.01 16.18
N LEU A 321 -12.84 1.17 15.17
CA LEU A 321 -12.41 1.35 13.79
C LEU A 321 -11.94 2.78 13.53
N VAL A 322 -10.86 2.89 12.80
CA VAL A 322 -10.22 4.16 12.41
C VAL A 322 -9.76 4.08 10.97
N ASP A 323 -9.72 5.24 10.33
CA ASP A 323 -9.04 5.44 9.07
C ASP A 323 -7.62 5.90 9.36
N VAL A 324 -6.66 5.40 8.60
CA VAL A 324 -5.24 5.70 8.80
C VAL A 324 -4.66 6.16 7.48
N TYR A 325 -4.06 7.36 7.48
CA TYR A 325 -3.53 7.95 6.26
C TYR A 325 -2.00 7.98 6.20
N ARG A 326 -1.52 8.18 4.98
CA ARG A 326 -0.16 8.59 4.65
C ARG A 326 -0.21 9.58 3.51
N LYS A 327 0.45 10.72 3.66
CA LYS A 327 0.60 11.73 2.62
C LYS A 327 2.07 11.91 2.28
N ASN A 328 2.42 11.66 1.02
CA ASN A 328 3.75 11.91 0.49
C ASN A 328 3.70 13.07 -0.50
N GLU A 329 4.58 14.03 -0.33
CA GLU A 329 4.76 15.14 -1.26
C GLU A 329 6.21 15.20 -1.72
N ARG A 330 6.41 15.49 -2.99
CA ARG A 330 7.74 15.70 -3.55
C ARG A 330 7.71 16.84 -4.56
N THR A 331 8.68 17.75 -4.47
CA THR A 331 8.93 18.75 -5.50
C THR A 331 10.34 18.62 -6.05
N MET A 332 10.51 18.97 -7.32
CA MET A 332 11.80 19.02 -7.95
C MET A 332 11.87 20.22 -8.91
N THR A 333 12.88 21.05 -8.76
CA THR A 333 13.21 22.13 -9.70
C THR A 333 14.59 21.83 -10.29
N THR A 334 14.69 21.89 -11.61
CA THR A 334 15.96 21.69 -12.32
C THR A 334 16.21 22.86 -13.27
N LEU A 335 17.43 23.35 -13.31
CA LEU A 335 17.92 24.28 -14.33
C LEU A 335 19.21 23.67 -14.92
N ASP A 336 19.27 23.58 -16.23
CA ASP A 336 20.45 23.04 -16.92
C ASP A 336 20.87 23.87 -18.12
N LEU A 337 22.14 23.75 -18.47
CA LEU A 337 22.74 24.25 -19.70
C LEU A 337 23.68 23.17 -20.24
N ARG A 338 23.52 22.84 -21.51
CA ARG A 338 24.35 21.87 -22.25
C ARG A 338 24.90 22.51 -23.50
N MET A 339 26.12 22.19 -23.83
CA MET A 339 26.77 22.62 -25.07
C MET A 339 27.56 21.48 -25.70
N SER A 340 27.50 21.38 -27.02
CA SER A 340 28.26 20.38 -27.77
C SER A 340 28.78 20.92 -29.11
N LYS A 341 29.92 20.41 -29.56
CA LYS A 341 30.49 20.69 -30.85
C LYS A 341 31.22 19.43 -31.36
N ALA A 342 30.80 18.91 -32.52
CA ALA A 342 31.32 17.66 -33.07
C ALA A 342 32.74 17.82 -33.64
N ASP A 343 33.07 18.99 -34.14
CA ASP A 343 34.34 19.33 -34.74
C ASP A 343 35.15 20.34 -33.89
N TRP A 344 35.20 20.12 -32.58
CA TRP A 344 35.81 21.03 -31.62
C TRP A 344 37.33 21.15 -31.83
N TRP A 345 38.02 20.03 -32.14
CA TRP A 345 39.47 20.03 -32.42
C TRP A 345 39.80 19.10 -33.56
N GLU A 346 40.53 19.63 -34.58
CA GLU A 346 41.02 18.86 -35.71
C GLU A 346 42.37 18.21 -35.38
N THR A 347 42.49 16.92 -35.68
CA THR A 347 43.71 16.13 -35.54
C THR A 347 44.09 15.51 -36.86
N LYS A 348 45.26 14.88 -36.95
CA LYS A 348 45.69 14.15 -38.17
C LYS A 348 44.80 12.90 -38.42
N ALA A 349 44.10 12.42 -37.41
CA ALA A 349 43.24 11.23 -37.47
C ALA A 349 41.76 11.57 -37.70
N GLY A 350 41.35 12.82 -37.55
CA GLY A 350 39.96 13.27 -37.65
C GLY A 350 39.65 14.36 -36.62
N TYR A 351 38.38 14.64 -36.43
CA TYR A 351 37.92 15.63 -35.48
C TYR A 351 37.67 14.97 -34.11
N ILE A 352 37.91 15.71 -33.04
CA ILE A 352 37.51 15.40 -31.69
C ILE A 352 36.27 16.23 -31.38
N GLY A 353 35.17 15.57 -31.02
CA GLY A 353 33.97 16.19 -30.50
C GLY A 353 34.09 16.52 -29.01
N MET A 354 33.39 17.56 -28.56
CA MET A 354 33.30 17.93 -27.13
C MET A 354 31.86 18.23 -26.74
N ALA A 355 31.46 17.71 -25.62
CA ALA A 355 30.19 18.08 -24.94
C ALA A 355 30.47 18.42 -23.48
N TRP A 356 29.76 19.42 -22.95
CA TRP A 356 29.80 19.77 -21.53
C TRP A 356 28.46 20.29 -21.08
N GLY A 357 28.19 20.19 -19.78
CA GLY A 357 26.97 20.73 -19.21
C GLY A 357 27.06 20.99 -17.71
N ILE A 358 26.18 21.85 -17.26
CA ILE A 358 25.98 22.18 -15.86
C ILE A 358 24.52 21.97 -15.54
N GLU A 359 24.23 21.49 -14.34
CA GLU A 359 22.89 21.31 -13.81
C GLU A 359 22.85 21.74 -12.35
N THR A 360 21.83 22.45 -11.97
CA THR A 360 21.44 22.63 -10.56
C THR A 360 20.04 22.06 -10.36
N ARG A 361 19.89 21.22 -9.34
CA ARG A 361 18.64 20.58 -9.00
C ARG A 361 18.35 20.71 -7.52
N GLN A 362 17.13 21.13 -7.20
CA GLN A 362 16.62 21.17 -5.85
C GLN A 362 15.48 20.15 -5.72
N ASP A 363 15.64 19.21 -4.82
CA ASP A 363 14.62 18.21 -4.43
C ASP A 363 14.11 18.53 -3.03
N THR A 364 12.79 18.38 -2.82
CA THR A 364 12.18 18.34 -1.48
C THR A 364 11.29 17.13 -1.36
N PHE A 365 11.16 16.59 -0.17
CA PHE A 365 10.15 15.57 0.13
C PHE A 365 9.58 15.75 1.52
N VAL A 366 8.32 15.35 1.68
CA VAL A 366 7.59 15.23 2.94
C VAL A 366 6.90 13.88 2.94
N ASP A 367 7.03 13.13 4.03
CA ASP A 367 6.28 11.92 4.33
C ASP A 367 5.55 12.17 5.66
N ASP A 368 4.28 12.51 5.57
CA ASP A 368 3.37 12.83 6.66
C ASP A 368 2.52 11.59 6.97
N ARG A 369 2.54 11.15 8.20
CA ARG A 369 1.87 9.95 8.68
C ARG A 369 0.72 10.31 9.62
N ASP A 370 -0.25 9.41 9.67
CA ASP A 370 -1.33 9.52 10.65
C ASP A 370 -0.78 9.62 12.09
N PRO A 371 -1.35 10.50 12.94
CA PRO A 371 -0.94 10.65 14.34
C PRO A 371 -0.89 9.36 15.15
N ARG A 372 -1.60 8.31 14.73
CA ARG A 372 -1.57 6.98 15.35
C ARG A 372 -0.34 6.14 14.97
N LEU A 373 0.42 6.59 13.97
CA LEU A 373 1.66 5.92 13.49
C LEU A 373 2.91 6.74 13.80
N ASP A 374 2.84 8.07 13.80
CA ASP A 374 3.99 8.97 13.92
C ASP A 374 4.51 9.15 15.35
N GLY A 375 3.75 8.71 16.35
CA GLY A 375 4.06 8.84 17.77
C GLY A 375 3.33 9.98 18.48
N THR A 376 2.45 10.70 17.79
CA THR A 376 1.57 11.71 18.42
C THR A 376 0.53 11.02 19.31
N ILE A 377 -0.05 9.92 18.85
CA ILE A 377 -0.96 9.07 19.62
C ILE A 377 -0.25 7.73 19.85
N VAL A 378 0.11 7.47 21.10
CA VAL A 378 0.87 6.28 21.53
C VAL A 378 -0.03 5.34 22.30
N PHE A 379 0.02 4.06 21.97
CA PHE A 379 -0.67 3.03 22.76
C PHE A 379 0.09 2.71 24.04
N THR A 380 -0.64 2.63 25.15
CA THR A 380 -0.13 2.18 26.46
C THR A 380 -0.61 0.77 26.72
N GLU A 381 0.26 -0.21 26.52
CA GLU A 381 -0.05 -1.62 26.69
C GLU A 381 -0.32 -1.96 28.18
N ARG A 382 -1.38 -2.72 28.43
CA ARG A 382 -1.69 -3.29 29.76
C ARG A 382 -1.16 -4.72 29.84
N LYS A 383 -0.43 -5.01 30.89
CA LYS A 383 -0.04 -6.37 31.23
C LYS A 383 -1.11 -7.07 32.08
N THR A 384 -1.11 -8.39 32.10
CA THR A 384 -2.04 -9.18 32.94
C THR A 384 -1.90 -8.86 34.44
N SER A 385 -0.74 -8.35 34.87
CA SER A 385 -0.52 -7.84 36.23
C SER A 385 -1.16 -6.48 36.53
N GLY A 386 -1.73 -5.80 35.50
CA GLY A 386 -2.21 -4.43 35.57
C GLY A 386 -1.14 -3.36 35.35
N ALA A 387 0.14 -3.73 35.21
CA ALA A 387 1.19 -2.77 34.89
C ALA A 387 1.02 -2.19 33.48
N LEU A 388 1.39 -0.91 33.30
CA LEU A 388 1.34 -0.19 32.03
C LEU A 388 2.72 -0.08 31.40
N SER A 389 2.79 -0.14 30.08
CA SER A 389 4.02 0.03 29.31
C SER A 389 3.73 0.73 27.99
N THR A 390 4.47 1.80 27.69
CA THR A 390 4.41 2.53 26.41
C THR A 390 5.47 2.08 25.42
N SER A 391 6.43 1.25 25.85
CA SER A 391 7.53 0.76 25.03
C SER A 391 7.20 -0.59 24.43
N SER A 392 7.50 -0.78 23.14
CA SER A 392 7.45 -2.08 22.48
C SER A 392 8.61 -3.02 22.90
N GLY A 393 9.51 -2.54 23.76
CA GLY A 393 10.61 -3.29 24.34
C GLY A 393 11.92 -3.25 23.60
N ASP A 394 11.98 -3.38 22.29
CA ASP A 394 13.27 -3.66 21.64
C ASP A 394 13.60 -2.86 20.38
N THR A 395 12.63 -2.54 19.56
CA THR A 395 12.92 -2.00 18.21
C THR A 395 12.48 -0.55 18.02
N TYR A 396 11.42 -0.14 18.70
CA TYR A 396 10.79 1.16 18.50
C TYR A 396 10.67 1.92 19.83
N PRO A 397 10.79 3.26 19.82
CA PRO A 397 10.71 4.08 21.02
C PRO A 397 9.27 4.17 21.59
N TYR A 398 8.26 3.77 20.84
CA TYR A 398 6.86 3.78 21.23
C TYR A 398 6.08 2.66 20.53
N VAL A 399 4.87 2.39 20.99
CA VAL A 399 3.92 1.48 20.35
C VAL A 399 2.91 2.31 19.55
N SER A 400 2.77 2.03 18.25
CA SER A 400 1.75 2.69 17.42
C SER A 400 0.34 2.36 17.88
N ASP A 401 -0.59 3.30 17.70
CA ASP A 401 -2.00 3.08 18.06
C ASP A 401 -2.80 2.34 16.99
N VAL A 402 -2.16 1.62 16.10
CA VAL A 402 -2.82 0.84 15.04
C VAL A 402 -2.40 -0.62 15.14
N VAL A 403 -3.37 -1.50 15.31
CA VAL A 403 -3.15 -2.96 15.34
C VAL A 403 -2.42 -3.40 14.08
N ASN A 404 -1.37 -4.20 14.25
CA ASN A 404 -0.54 -4.71 13.17
C ASN A 404 0.13 -3.61 12.33
N SER A 405 0.63 -2.56 12.97
CA SER A 405 1.43 -1.52 12.32
C SER A 405 2.64 -1.18 13.16
N SER A 406 3.79 -1.04 12.50
CA SER A 406 4.99 -0.52 13.14
C SER A 406 4.91 1.00 13.29
N PRO A 407 5.49 1.56 14.35
CA PRO A 407 5.72 2.99 14.45
C PRO A 407 6.47 3.52 13.23
N THR A 408 6.00 4.64 12.70
CA THR A 408 6.59 5.24 11.50
C THR A 408 6.52 6.76 11.63
N PRO A 409 7.59 7.40 12.16
CA PRO A 409 7.64 8.86 12.31
C PRO A 409 7.57 9.57 10.96
N ASP A 410 7.09 10.81 11.01
CA ASP A 410 7.16 11.74 9.89
C ASP A 410 8.61 11.94 9.45
N SER A 411 8.77 12.18 8.18
CA SER A 411 10.06 12.55 7.64
C SER A 411 9.95 13.61 6.56
N ARG A 412 10.93 14.51 6.52
CA ARG A 412 11.05 15.55 5.51
C ARG A 412 12.50 15.87 5.23
N GLY A 413 12.76 16.31 4.04
CA GLY A 413 14.11 16.70 3.66
C GLY A 413 14.14 17.53 2.40
N SER A 414 15.25 18.20 2.20
CA SER A 414 15.57 18.90 0.97
C SER A 414 17.05 18.74 0.67
N ARG A 415 17.38 18.74 -0.62
CA ARG A 415 18.77 18.75 -1.08
C ARG A 415 18.90 19.59 -2.33
N THR A 416 20.07 20.19 -2.51
CA THR A 416 20.49 20.83 -3.75
C THR A 416 21.69 20.04 -4.30
N VAL A 417 21.62 19.72 -5.58
CA VAL A 417 22.70 19.01 -6.31
C VAL A 417 23.17 19.94 -7.42
N ASN A 418 24.45 20.22 -7.45
CA ASN A 418 25.11 20.94 -8.56
C ASN A 418 26.04 19.95 -9.27
N SER A 419 25.88 19.82 -10.58
CA SER A 419 26.61 18.87 -11.41
C SER A 419 27.31 19.60 -12.55
N PHE A 420 28.49 19.11 -12.92
CA PHE A 420 29.20 19.49 -14.12
C PHE A 420 29.69 18.21 -14.78
N TYR A 421 29.60 18.16 -16.10
CA TYR A 421 30.20 17.07 -16.87
C TYR A 421 30.93 17.63 -18.11
N ILE A 422 31.90 16.88 -18.57
CA ILE A 422 32.58 17.08 -19.83
C ILE A 422 32.84 15.71 -20.47
N GLU A 423 32.64 15.64 -21.77
CA GLU A 423 32.80 14.43 -22.57
C GLU A 423 33.54 14.76 -23.86
N PHE A 424 34.41 13.85 -24.31
CA PHE A 424 35.12 13.95 -25.56
C PHE A 424 34.83 12.70 -26.40
N ASP A 425 34.50 12.93 -27.67
CA ASP A 425 34.30 11.88 -28.66
C ASP A 425 35.54 11.90 -29.60
N VAL A 426 36.31 10.78 -29.63
CA VAL A 426 37.66 10.71 -30.27
C VAL A 426 37.69 9.67 -31.37
#